data_0653b8e2b2aa78af57cfd614414d1be1
#
_entry.id   0653b8e2b2aa78af57cfd614414d1be1
#
_cell.length_a   1.000
_cell.length_b   1.000
_cell.length_c   1.000
_cell.angle_alpha   90.00
_cell.angle_beta   90.00
_cell.angle_gamma   90.00
#
_symmetry.space_group_name_H-M   'P 1'
#
loop_
_entity.id
_entity.type
_entity.pdbx_description
1 polymer ?
#
loop_
_entity_poly.entity_id
_entity_poly.type
_entity_poly.pdbx_seq_one_letter_code
_entity_poly.pdbx_strand_id
1 'polypeptide(L)'
;MRSARVQRNTKETQIRGSLKIEGRGRYEISTGIRFFDHMLELFAKHGGFDLKLQAKGDLDVDQHHTVEDVGIVLGQLVSKALGDRKGINRAGYFVMTMDETLAVIALDLGGRPALVYDDEVKVRLVGDLQSELVEDFFGGFVNHAGANLHAKVLHGRSNHHKLEAIFKCFARALRYACSKDARLKEQLPSTKGLL
;
A
#
# COMPACT_ATOMS: atom_id res chain seq x y z
N MET A 1 15.11 -14.43 0.03
CA MET A 1 14.76 -13.06 0.47
C MET A 1 14.00 -12.40 -0.66
N ARG A 2 12.71 -12.01 -0.42
CA ARG A 2 11.81 -11.50 -1.47
C ARG A 2 12.00 -9.99 -1.59
N SER A 3 12.49 -9.54 -2.72
CA SER A 3 12.72 -8.13 -3.00
C SER A 3 12.53 -7.80 -4.48
N ALA A 4 12.18 -6.57 -4.78
CA ALA A 4 12.00 -6.08 -6.14
C ALA A 4 12.51 -4.65 -6.31
N ARG A 5 12.75 -4.28 -7.57
CA ARG A 5 12.99 -2.91 -8.01
C ARG A 5 12.09 -2.60 -9.20
N VAL A 6 11.58 -1.40 -9.24
CA VAL A 6 10.72 -0.89 -10.32
C VAL A 6 11.18 0.52 -10.65
N GLN A 7 11.16 0.83 -11.93
CA GLN A 7 11.26 2.19 -12.44
C GLN A 7 10.09 2.41 -13.40
N ARG A 8 9.38 3.53 -13.24
CA ARG A 8 8.30 3.97 -14.11
C ARG A 8 8.57 5.42 -14.52
N ASN A 9 8.64 5.64 -15.81
CA ASN A 9 8.81 6.97 -16.38
C ASN A 9 7.69 7.21 -17.38
N THR A 10 6.95 8.29 -17.17
CA THR A 10 5.96 8.82 -18.11
C THR A 10 6.35 10.25 -18.49
N LYS A 11 5.48 10.97 -19.19
CA LYS A 11 5.68 12.41 -19.42
C LYS A 11 5.37 13.23 -18.16
N GLU A 12 4.58 12.67 -17.25
CA GLU A 12 4.04 13.32 -16.04
C GLU A 12 4.86 12.99 -14.80
N THR A 13 5.38 11.75 -14.72
CA THR A 13 6.09 11.28 -13.53
C THR A 13 7.36 10.50 -13.85
N GLN A 14 8.34 10.58 -12.96
CA GLN A 14 9.54 9.75 -12.94
C GLN A 14 9.66 9.12 -11.55
N ILE A 15 9.44 7.81 -11.45
CA ILE A 15 9.40 7.11 -10.18
C ILE A 15 10.37 5.93 -10.19
N ARG A 16 11.15 5.81 -9.12
CA ARG A 16 11.99 4.64 -8.87
C ARG A 16 11.74 4.13 -7.46
N GLY A 17 11.58 2.81 -7.34
CA GLY A 17 11.32 2.17 -6.06
C GLY A 17 12.04 0.86 -5.89
N SER A 18 12.29 0.49 -4.64
CA SER A 18 12.71 -0.84 -4.24
C SER A 18 12.04 -1.25 -2.95
N LEU A 19 11.60 -2.50 -2.89
CA LEU A 19 10.92 -3.08 -1.74
C LEU A 19 11.63 -4.39 -1.35
N LYS A 20 11.78 -4.60 -0.04
CA LYS A 20 12.14 -5.87 0.56
C LYS A 20 11.06 -6.27 1.54
N ILE A 21 10.40 -7.41 1.29
CA ILE A 21 9.28 -7.90 2.11
C ILE A 21 9.77 -8.29 3.52
N GLU A 22 10.82 -9.09 3.64
CA GLU A 22 11.44 -9.42 4.92
C GLU A 22 12.41 -8.32 5.36
N GLY A 23 11.90 -7.11 5.54
CA GLY A 23 12.67 -5.93 5.95
C GLY A 23 12.73 -5.76 7.47
N ARG A 24 13.17 -4.57 7.87
CA ARG A 24 13.23 -4.09 9.26
C ARG A 24 12.51 -2.76 9.47
N GLY A 25 11.69 -2.34 8.49
CA GLY A 25 10.98 -1.07 8.52
C GLY A 25 11.89 0.13 8.25
N ARG A 26 12.93 -0.04 7.42
CA ARG A 26 13.79 1.06 6.96
C ARG A 26 13.17 1.72 5.74
N TYR A 27 13.22 3.03 5.69
CA TYR A 27 12.65 3.77 4.57
C TYR A 27 13.54 4.94 4.13
N GLU A 28 13.41 5.27 2.84
CA GLU A 28 13.99 6.43 2.19
C GLU A 28 12.97 6.87 1.13
N ILE A 29 12.16 7.88 1.46
CA ILE A 29 10.96 8.23 0.69
C ILE A 29 10.99 9.73 0.37
N SER A 30 10.68 10.07 -0.87
CA SER A 30 10.53 11.44 -1.33
C SER A 30 9.60 11.48 -2.53
N THR A 31 8.39 12.03 -2.36
CA THR A 31 7.39 12.21 -3.42
C THR A 31 7.17 13.67 -3.80
N GLY A 32 7.67 14.60 -2.97
CA GLY A 32 7.36 16.02 -3.07
C GLY A 32 6.09 16.43 -2.32
N ILE A 33 5.35 15.48 -1.71
CA ILE A 33 4.16 15.69 -0.90
C ILE A 33 4.46 15.16 0.50
N ARG A 34 4.73 16.04 1.46
CA ARG A 34 5.32 15.64 2.74
C ARG A 34 4.40 14.76 3.60
N PHE A 35 3.10 15.02 3.58
CA PHE A 35 2.14 14.17 4.31
C PHE A 35 2.04 12.78 3.68
N PHE A 36 2.12 12.69 2.36
CA PHE A 36 2.13 11.39 1.66
C PHE A 36 3.43 10.62 1.94
N ASP A 37 4.58 11.30 1.97
CA ASP A 37 5.84 10.67 2.42
C ASP A 37 5.67 10.05 3.81
N HIS A 38 5.07 10.80 4.75
CA HIS A 38 4.79 10.31 6.10
C HIS A 38 3.89 9.06 6.11
N MET A 39 2.86 9.01 5.27
CA MET A 39 2.00 7.81 5.15
C MET A 39 2.79 6.59 4.65
N LEU A 40 3.68 6.77 3.69
CA LEU A 40 4.52 5.70 3.16
C LEU A 40 5.63 5.27 4.15
N GLU A 41 6.15 6.21 4.96
CA GLU A 41 7.06 5.92 6.07
C GLU A 41 6.38 5.01 7.12
N LEU A 42 5.12 5.32 7.47
CA LEU A 42 4.30 4.49 8.37
C LEU A 42 4.04 3.11 7.77
N PHE A 43 3.71 3.05 6.48
CA PHE A 43 3.57 1.78 5.76
C PHE A 43 4.83 0.92 5.88
N ALA A 44 5.99 1.47 5.57
CA ALA A 44 7.26 0.74 5.67
C ALA A 44 7.54 0.28 7.11
N LYS A 45 7.37 1.18 8.08
CA LYS A 45 7.67 0.93 9.50
C LYS A 45 6.76 -0.14 10.09
N HIS A 46 5.44 0.02 9.96
CA HIS A 46 4.44 -0.88 10.54
C HIS A 46 4.34 -2.22 9.80
N GLY A 47 4.60 -2.23 8.50
CA GLY A 47 4.73 -3.45 7.70
C GLY A 47 6.03 -4.22 7.96
N GLY A 48 7.06 -3.54 8.49
CA GLY A 48 8.40 -4.12 8.61
C GLY A 48 9.08 -4.30 7.26
N PHE A 49 8.62 -3.58 6.23
CA PHE A 49 9.21 -3.56 4.89
C PHE A 49 10.42 -2.63 4.86
N ASP A 50 11.47 -2.99 4.09
CA ASP A 50 12.46 -1.97 3.73
C ASP A 50 12.00 -1.37 2.38
N LEU A 51 11.69 -0.07 2.36
CA LEU A 51 11.15 0.66 1.21
C LEU A 51 12.04 1.86 0.87
N LYS A 52 12.53 1.91 -0.38
CA LYS A 52 13.06 3.14 -0.96
C LYS A 52 12.14 3.54 -2.11
N LEU A 53 11.73 4.81 -2.14
CA LEU A 53 10.84 5.34 -3.17
C LEU A 53 11.15 6.81 -3.40
N GLN A 54 11.43 7.14 -4.65
CA GLN A 54 11.62 8.52 -5.08
C GLN A 54 10.72 8.77 -6.28
N ALA A 55 9.90 9.81 -6.18
CA ALA A 55 9.03 10.27 -7.24
C ALA A 55 9.30 11.75 -7.54
N LYS A 56 9.32 12.08 -8.82
CA LYS A 56 9.27 13.44 -9.33
C LYS A 56 8.10 13.49 -10.31
N GLY A 57 7.06 14.21 -9.95
CA GLY A 57 5.88 14.43 -10.79
C GLY A 57 5.66 15.88 -11.10
N ASP A 58 4.65 16.15 -11.92
CA ASP A 58 4.20 17.46 -12.36
C ASP A 58 3.24 18.12 -11.35
N LEU A 59 3.74 18.31 -10.10
CA LEU A 59 2.98 18.87 -8.98
C LEU A 59 2.47 20.29 -9.22
N ASP A 60 2.96 20.97 -10.23
CA ASP A 60 2.45 22.25 -10.72
C ASP A 60 1.10 22.12 -11.46
N VAL A 61 0.76 20.93 -11.95
CA VAL A 61 -0.58 20.60 -12.46
C VAL A 61 -1.49 20.28 -11.28
N ASP A 62 -1.25 19.16 -10.62
CA ASP A 62 -1.80 18.77 -9.31
C ASP A 62 -1.03 17.55 -8.74
N GLN A 63 -1.59 16.89 -7.71
CA GLN A 63 -0.94 15.74 -7.07
C GLN A 63 -1.39 14.40 -7.64
N HIS A 64 -2.42 14.34 -8.48
CA HIS A 64 -3.10 13.11 -8.92
C HIS A 64 -2.11 12.13 -9.56
N HIS A 65 -1.41 12.58 -10.63
CA HIS A 65 -0.47 11.70 -11.35
C HIS A 65 0.61 11.12 -10.44
N THR A 66 1.12 11.92 -9.51
CA THR A 66 2.17 11.47 -8.58
C THR A 66 1.63 10.43 -7.59
N VAL A 67 0.47 10.67 -7.01
CA VAL A 67 -0.11 9.81 -5.97
C VAL A 67 -0.56 8.47 -6.55
N GLU A 68 -1.27 8.49 -7.69
CA GLU A 68 -1.69 7.28 -8.41
C GLU A 68 -0.50 6.45 -8.86
N ASP A 69 0.49 7.08 -9.52
CA ASP A 69 1.67 6.39 -10.05
C ASP A 69 2.56 5.80 -8.96
N VAL A 70 2.62 6.41 -7.79
CA VAL A 70 3.27 5.80 -6.61
C VAL A 70 2.52 4.55 -6.16
N GLY A 71 1.17 4.55 -6.19
CA GLY A 71 0.34 3.37 -5.93
C GLY A 71 0.64 2.25 -6.94
N ILE A 72 0.70 2.58 -8.23
CA ILE A 72 1.08 1.66 -9.32
C ILE A 72 2.46 1.03 -9.04
N VAL A 73 3.47 1.85 -8.74
CA VAL A 73 4.83 1.37 -8.48
C VAL A 73 4.88 0.48 -7.23
N LEU A 74 4.18 0.83 -6.16
CA LEU A 74 4.12 0.01 -4.95
C LEU A 74 3.44 -1.34 -5.24
N GLY A 75 2.35 -1.36 -6.00
CA GLY A 75 1.67 -2.59 -6.44
C GLY A 75 2.60 -3.50 -7.26
N GLN A 76 3.33 -2.92 -8.22
CA GLN A 76 4.32 -3.64 -9.02
C GLN A 76 5.48 -4.19 -8.19
N LEU A 77 5.96 -3.43 -7.20
CA LEU A 77 7.01 -3.86 -6.28
C LEU A 77 6.56 -5.07 -5.47
N VAL A 78 5.36 -5.03 -4.90
CA VAL A 78 4.78 -6.14 -4.13
C VAL A 78 4.60 -7.37 -5.02
N SER A 79 3.96 -7.23 -6.20
CA SER A 79 3.74 -8.32 -7.14
C SER A 79 5.04 -9.00 -7.57
N LYS A 80 6.05 -8.21 -7.98
CA LYS A 80 7.37 -8.73 -8.37
C LYS A 80 8.12 -9.39 -7.22
N ALA A 81 8.05 -8.82 -6.01
CA ALA A 81 8.72 -9.39 -4.85
C ALA A 81 8.07 -10.70 -4.37
N LEU A 82 6.77 -10.87 -4.55
CA LEU A 82 6.05 -12.11 -4.21
C LEU A 82 6.38 -13.26 -5.16
N GLY A 83 6.69 -12.97 -6.42
CA GLY A 83 6.96 -14.00 -7.43
C GLY A 83 5.74 -14.90 -7.67
N ASP A 84 5.93 -16.21 -7.53
CA ASP A 84 4.89 -17.24 -7.76
C ASP A 84 3.82 -17.35 -6.66
N ARG A 85 3.93 -16.56 -5.61
CA ARG A 85 3.00 -16.52 -4.46
C ARG A 85 2.80 -17.84 -3.70
N LYS A 86 3.66 -18.84 -3.93
CA LYS A 86 3.57 -20.11 -3.20
C LYS A 86 3.89 -19.93 -1.72
N GLY A 87 3.15 -20.64 -0.88
CA GLY A 87 3.35 -20.69 0.56
C GLY A 87 3.05 -19.40 1.32
N ILE A 88 2.48 -18.38 0.70
CA ILE A 88 2.04 -17.17 1.42
C ILE A 88 0.68 -17.38 2.09
N ASN A 89 0.35 -16.58 3.11
CA ASN A 89 -0.98 -16.57 3.70
C ASN A 89 -2.05 -16.08 2.70
N ARG A 90 -1.66 -15.27 1.71
CA ARG A 90 -2.50 -14.70 0.66
C ARG A 90 -3.50 -13.67 1.17
N ALA A 91 -4.40 -14.06 2.10
CA ALA A 91 -5.33 -13.14 2.73
C ALA A 91 -4.75 -12.56 4.02
N GLY A 92 -5.04 -11.30 4.29
CA GLY A 92 -4.65 -10.63 5.52
C GLY A 92 -5.68 -9.60 5.92
N TYR A 93 -5.85 -9.42 7.23
CA TYR A 93 -6.71 -8.38 7.77
C TYR A 93 -6.08 -7.78 9.01
N PHE A 94 -6.46 -6.57 9.33
CA PHE A 94 -6.06 -5.92 10.56
C PHE A 94 -7.14 -4.93 11.02
N VAL A 95 -7.23 -4.74 12.32
CA VAL A 95 -8.00 -3.67 12.96
C VAL A 95 -7.01 -2.81 13.72
N MET A 96 -7.00 -1.51 13.47
CA MET A 96 -6.01 -0.58 14.02
C MET A 96 -6.69 0.61 14.67
N THR A 97 -6.24 0.92 15.87
CA THR A 97 -6.57 2.18 16.53
C THR A 97 -5.48 3.23 16.26
N MET A 98 -5.89 4.48 16.10
CA MET A 98 -5.06 5.67 16.22
C MET A 98 -5.79 6.67 17.10
N ASP A 99 -5.45 6.68 18.39
CA ASP A 99 -6.16 7.39 19.45
C ASP A 99 -7.69 7.12 19.37
N GLU A 100 -8.49 8.12 19.06
CA GLU A 100 -9.96 8.04 18.94
C GLU A 100 -10.45 7.43 17.63
N THR A 101 -9.54 7.11 16.70
CA THR A 101 -9.89 6.56 15.39
C THR A 101 -9.75 5.05 15.37
N LEU A 102 -10.68 4.38 14.71
CA LEU A 102 -10.66 2.93 14.46
C LEU A 102 -10.81 2.67 12.96
N ALA A 103 -9.84 1.95 12.39
CA ALA A 103 -9.87 1.51 10.99
C ALA A 103 -9.76 -0.01 10.87
N VAL A 104 -10.32 -0.56 9.79
CA VAL A 104 -10.23 -1.96 9.42
C VAL A 104 -9.79 -2.10 7.97
N ILE A 105 -8.91 -3.06 7.71
CA ILE A 105 -8.51 -3.48 6.36
C ILE A 105 -8.63 -5.00 6.25
N ALA A 106 -9.20 -5.44 5.11
CA ALA A 106 -9.13 -6.82 4.63
C ALA A 106 -8.51 -6.82 3.23
N LEU A 107 -7.56 -7.73 3.00
CA LEU A 107 -6.76 -7.82 1.77
C LEU A 107 -6.67 -9.27 1.30
N ASP A 108 -6.83 -9.51 -0.01
CA ASP A 108 -6.56 -10.81 -0.65
C ASP A 108 -5.66 -10.63 -1.88
N LEU A 109 -4.49 -11.24 -1.87
CA LEU A 109 -3.53 -11.26 -2.99
C LEU A 109 -3.91 -12.32 -4.03
N GLY A 110 -5.18 -12.37 -4.40
CA GLY A 110 -5.82 -13.41 -5.22
C GLY A 110 -5.68 -13.22 -6.74
N GLY A 111 -4.90 -12.26 -7.23
CA GLY A 111 -4.67 -12.03 -8.67
C GLY A 111 -5.77 -11.21 -9.36
N ARG A 112 -6.88 -10.92 -8.70
CA ARG A 112 -8.01 -10.15 -9.26
C ARG A 112 -8.15 -8.83 -8.51
N PRO A 113 -7.99 -7.68 -9.20
CA PRO A 113 -8.09 -6.38 -8.53
C PRO A 113 -9.54 -6.04 -8.16
N ALA A 114 -9.71 -5.51 -6.95
CA ALA A 114 -10.94 -4.87 -6.50
C ALA A 114 -10.62 -3.91 -5.36
N LEU A 115 -11.23 -2.74 -5.34
CA LEU A 115 -11.11 -1.76 -4.27
C LEU A 115 -12.49 -1.40 -3.72
N VAL A 116 -12.62 -1.45 -2.39
CA VAL A 116 -13.71 -0.83 -1.63
C VAL A 116 -13.07 0.07 -0.59
N TYR A 117 -13.26 1.38 -0.73
CA TYR A 117 -12.59 2.38 0.07
C TYR A 117 -13.60 3.34 0.71
N ASP A 118 -13.46 3.58 2.03
CA ASP A 118 -14.31 4.48 2.80
C ASP A 118 -13.52 4.99 4.01
N ASP A 119 -12.87 6.14 3.87
CA ASP A 119 -12.01 6.74 4.90
C ASP A 119 -12.71 7.74 5.80
N GLU A 120 -13.98 8.08 5.48
CA GLU A 120 -14.75 9.10 6.22
C GLU A 120 -14.03 10.47 6.30
N VAL A 121 -13.08 10.77 5.41
CA VAL A 121 -12.42 12.07 5.33
C VAL A 121 -13.25 13.02 4.47
N LYS A 122 -13.58 14.20 5.00
CA LYS A 122 -14.49 15.16 4.35
C LYS A 122 -13.84 16.53 4.11
N VAL A 123 -12.52 16.59 4.15
CA VAL A 123 -11.75 17.81 3.88
C VAL A 123 -10.91 17.61 2.64
N ARG A 124 -10.66 18.68 1.90
CA ARG A 124 -9.86 18.62 0.68
C ARG A 124 -8.40 18.27 0.95
N LEU A 125 -7.84 18.80 2.03
CA LEU A 125 -6.42 18.64 2.37
C LEU A 125 -6.27 18.07 3.77
N VAL A 126 -5.36 17.10 3.91
CA VAL A 126 -4.80 16.66 5.20
C VAL A 126 -3.28 16.86 5.12
N GLY A 127 -2.74 17.78 5.92
CA GLY A 127 -1.41 18.31 5.66
C GLY A 127 -1.37 19.00 4.29
N ASP A 128 -0.42 18.63 3.46
CA ASP A 128 -0.29 19.07 2.07
C ASP A 128 -0.84 18.06 1.04
N LEU A 129 -1.47 16.94 1.47
CA LEU A 129 -2.03 15.91 0.61
C LEU A 129 -3.52 16.19 0.29
N GLN A 130 -3.90 16.14 -0.97
CA GLN A 130 -5.31 16.09 -1.39
C GLN A 130 -5.89 14.75 -0.98
N SER A 131 -6.86 14.75 -0.05
CA SER A 131 -7.33 13.53 0.63
C SER A 131 -8.05 12.55 -0.30
N GLU A 132 -8.76 13.05 -1.31
CA GLU A 132 -9.45 12.22 -2.32
C GLU A 132 -8.49 11.30 -3.07
N LEU A 133 -7.23 11.71 -3.28
CA LEU A 133 -6.24 10.95 -4.03
C LEU A 133 -5.72 9.69 -3.31
N VAL A 134 -6.05 9.53 -2.04
CA VAL A 134 -5.69 8.31 -1.31
C VAL A 134 -6.45 7.09 -1.87
N GLU A 135 -7.67 7.28 -2.36
CA GLU A 135 -8.41 6.24 -3.09
C GLU A 135 -7.70 5.88 -4.40
N ASP A 136 -7.21 6.87 -5.17
CA ASP A 136 -6.46 6.65 -6.41
C ASP A 136 -5.13 5.91 -6.17
N PHE A 137 -4.42 6.24 -5.07
CA PHE A 137 -3.25 5.48 -4.63
C PHE A 137 -3.58 4.01 -4.41
N PHE A 138 -4.66 3.68 -3.68
CA PHE A 138 -5.06 2.30 -3.46
C PHE A 138 -5.59 1.64 -4.73
N GLY A 139 -6.25 2.37 -5.63
CA GLY A 139 -6.65 1.93 -6.96
C GLY A 139 -5.45 1.49 -7.80
N GLY A 140 -4.44 2.34 -7.90
CA GLY A 140 -3.16 2.04 -8.55
C GLY A 140 -2.49 0.80 -7.93
N PHE A 141 -2.47 0.72 -6.61
CA PHE A 141 -1.91 -0.43 -5.89
C PHE A 141 -2.64 -1.74 -6.20
N VAL A 142 -3.96 -1.82 -6.04
CA VAL A 142 -4.70 -3.09 -6.20
C VAL A 142 -4.64 -3.62 -7.63
N ASN A 143 -4.69 -2.72 -8.62
CA ASN A 143 -4.61 -3.07 -10.02
C ASN A 143 -3.26 -3.72 -10.38
N HIS A 144 -2.17 -3.25 -9.79
CA HIS A 144 -0.82 -3.71 -10.13
C HIS A 144 -0.25 -4.77 -9.16
N ALA A 145 -0.80 -4.85 -7.95
CA ALA A 145 -0.55 -5.97 -7.05
C ALA A 145 -1.40 -7.19 -7.37
N GLY A 146 -2.49 -7.05 -8.14
CA GLY A 146 -3.49 -8.09 -8.33
C GLY A 146 -4.15 -8.46 -7.00
N ALA A 147 -4.69 -7.46 -6.29
CA ALA A 147 -5.23 -7.61 -4.96
C ALA A 147 -6.68 -7.15 -4.85
N ASN A 148 -7.46 -7.80 -3.97
CA ASN A 148 -8.66 -7.17 -3.44
C ASN A 148 -8.28 -6.41 -2.18
N LEU A 149 -8.81 -5.22 -2.00
CA LEU A 149 -8.61 -4.40 -0.81
C LEU A 149 -9.94 -3.78 -0.38
N HIS A 150 -10.32 -4.04 0.85
CA HIS A 150 -11.40 -3.33 1.54
C HIS A 150 -10.79 -2.54 2.68
N ALA A 151 -10.96 -1.21 2.65
CA ALA A 151 -10.46 -0.29 3.65
C ALA A 151 -11.60 0.57 4.18
N LYS A 152 -11.79 0.58 5.51
CA LYS A 152 -12.84 1.37 6.12
C LYS A 152 -12.39 1.97 7.45
N VAL A 153 -12.69 3.27 7.64
CA VAL A 153 -12.69 3.92 8.95
C VAL A 153 -14.07 3.69 9.57
N LEU A 154 -14.10 3.06 10.74
CA LEU A 154 -15.34 2.77 11.45
C LEU A 154 -15.82 3.99 12.25
N HIS A 155 -14.90 4.73 12.83
CA HIS A 155 -15.12 6.04 13.46
C HIS A 155 -13.79 6.76 13.66
N GLY A 156 -13.87 8.07 13.85
CA GLY A 156 -12.72 8.93 14.11
C GLY A 156 -13.09 10.41 13.92
N ARG A 157 -12.45 11.29 14.68
CA ARG A 157 -12.63 12.73 14.58
C ARG A 157 -11.58 13.39 13.70
N SER A 158 -10.30 13.05 13.93
CA SER A 158 -9.18 13.65 13.24
C SER A 158 -8.98 13.03 11.84
N ASN A 159 -9.03 13.85 10.79
CA ASN A 159 -8.76 13.38 9.42
C ASN A 159 -7.33 12.87 9.25
N HIS A 160 -6.36 13.45 9.97
CA HIS A 160 -4.99 12.93 10.06
C HIS A 160 -4.97 11.50 10.62
N HIS A 161 -5.61 11.28 11.78
CA HIS A 161 -5.66 9.96 12.42
C HIS A 161 -6.38 8.92 11.55
N LYS A 162 -7.40 9.31 10.77
CA LYS A 162 -8.11 8.42 9.85
C LYS A 162 -7.16 7.88 8.78
N LEU A 163 -6.46 8.76 8.07
CA LEU A 163 -5.50 8.34 7.04
C LEU A 163 -4.33 7.56 7.63
N GLU A 164 -3.78 8.01 8.75
CA GLU A 164 -2.68 7.31 9.44
C GLU A 164 -3.11 5.90 9.87
N ALA A 165 -4.31 5.74 10.46
CA ALA A 165 -4.85 4.44 10.84
C ALA A 165 -5.00 3.50 9.63
N ILE A 166 -5.48 3.99 8.49
CA ILE A 166 -5.60 3.23 7.24
C ILE A 166 -4.22 2.74 6.78
N PHE A 167 -3.22 3.61 6.67
CA PHE A 167 -1.90 3.22 6.18
C PHE A 167 -1.19 2.24 7.12
N LYS A 168 -1.30 2.41 8.43
CA LYS A 168 -0.78 1.45 9.43
C LYS A 168 -1.50 0.10 9.33
N CYS A 169 -2.83 0.14 9.21
CA CYS A 169 -3.67 -1.05 9.09
C CYS A 169 -3.33 -1.82 7.81
N PHE A 170 -3.22 -1.12 6.68
CA PHE A 170 -2.81 -1.67 5.38
C PHE A 170 -1.44 -2.34 5.45
N ALA A 171 -0.47 -1.67 6.05
CA ALA A 171 0.88 -2.21 6.22
C ALA A 171 0.88 -3.55 6.98
N ARG A 172 0.10 -3.64 8.05
CA ARG A 172 -0.01 -4.85 8.88
C ARG A 172 -0.77 -5.97 8.16
N ALA A 173 -1.89 -5.66 7.50
CA ALA A 173 -2.65 -6.62 6.71
C ALA A 173 -1.81 -7.19 5.56
N LEU A 174 -1.10 -6.32 4.81
CA LEU A 174 -0.22 -6.73 3.72
C LEU A 174 0.95 -7.57 4.22
N ARG A 175 1.57 -7.20 5.34
CA ARG A 175 2.63 -8.00 5.96
C ARG A 175 2.14 -9.42 6.24
N TYR A 176 0.96 -9.57 6.84
CA TYR A 176 0.40 -10.88 7.14
C TYR A 176 0.08 -11.66 5.86
N ALA A 177 -0.55 -11.04 4.87
CA ALA A 177 -0.86 -11.67 3.58
C ALA A 177 0.41 -12.17 2.86
N CYS A 178 1.50 -11.39 2.92
CA CYS A 178 2.79 -11.75 2.34
C CYS A 178 3.57 -12.81 3.14
N SER A 179 3.24 -13.04 4.41
CA SER A 179 4.00 -13.96 5.28
C SER A 179 3.89 -15.39 4.79
N LYS A 180 5.00 -16.15 4.89
CA LYS A 180 5.05 -17.56 4.55
C LYS A 180 4.47 -18.41 5.69
N ASP A 181 3.55 -19.32 5.36
CA ASP A 181 3.14 -20.40 6.27
C ASP A 181 4.03 -21.64 6.03
N ALA A 182 4.72 -22.06 7.07
CA ALA A 182 5.65 -23.21 6.98
C ALA A 182 4.96 -24.52 6.60
N ARG A 183 3.65 -24.66 6.86
CA ARG A 183 2.84 -25.83 6.51
C ARG A 183 2.50 -25.89 5.02
N LEU A 184 2.55 -24.74 4.32
CA LEU A 184 2.09 -24.56 2.93
C LEU A 184 3.24 -24.24 1.96
N LYS A 185 4.49 -24.60 2.31
CA LYS A 185 5.74 -24.13 1.68
C LYS A 185 5.72 -24.08 0.16
N GLU A 186 5.24 -25.13 -0.51
CA GLU A 186 5.27 -25.26 -1.97
C GLU A 186 3.86 -25.19 -2.59
N GLN A 187 2.85 -24.96 -1.77
CA GLN A 187 1.46 -24.94 -2.25
C GLN A 187 1.08 -23.51 -2.67
N LEU A 188 0.41 -23.43 -3.82
CA LEU A 188 -0.29 -22.23 -4.19
C LEU A 188 -1.59 -22.15 -3.35
N PRO A 189 -1.85 -21.05 -2.61
CA PRO A 189 -3.04 -20.93 -1.77
C PRO A 189 -4.30 -20.66 -2.60
N SER A 190 -4.63 -21.57 -3.52
CA SER A 190 -5.74 -21.47 -4.46
C SER A 190 -6.21 -22.86 -4.88
N THR A 191 -7.51 -23.12 -4.76
CA THR A 191 -8.15 -24.35 -5.28
C THR A 191 -8.21 -24.38 -6.81
N LYS A 192 -7.99 -23.23 -7.48
CA LYS A 192 -8.01 -23.12 -8.95
C LYS A 192 -6.64 -23.42 -9.57
N GLY A 193 -5.58 -23.60 -8.77
CA GLY A 193 -4.22 -23.83 -9.27
C GLY A 193 -3.53 -22.62 -9.90
N LEU A 194 -4.14 -21.42 -9.78
CA LEU A 194 -3.60 -20.13 -10.26
C LEU A 194 -4.00 -18.98 -9.34
N LEU A 195 -3.21 -17.88 -9.36
CA LEU A 195 -3.46 -16.60 -8.71
C LEU A 195 -3.13 -15.46 -9.68
#